data_da93be53d8b048ccb57c1948f32d5292
#
_entry.id   da93be53d8b048ccb57c1948f32d5292
#
_cell.length_a   1.000
_cell.length_b   1.000
_cell.length_c   1.000
_cell.angle_alpha   90.00
_cell.angle_beta   90.00
_cell.angle_gamma   90.00
#
_symmetry.space_group_name_H-M   'P 1'
#
loop_
_entity.id
_entity.type
_entity.pdbx_description
1 polymer ?
#
loop_
_entity_poly.entity_id
_entity_poly.type
_entity_poly.pdbx_seq_one_letter_code
_entity_poly.pdbx_strand_id
1 'polypeptide(L)'
;MKSDFLIKQYLSDKKMKIKHNYLSEQFQNSKKIFKLIDNTVKFNDFTLGRYVELFEKQFCKYQKVKYAIGVGSGTDAIFLSLKALGIKE
;
A
#
# COMPACT_ATOMS: atom_id res chain seq x y z
N MET A 1 -20.40 -21.06 19.32
CA MET A 1 -19.89 -21.24 17.94
C MET A 1 -19.20 -22.58 17.89
N LYS A 2 -19.57 -23.43 16.93
CA LYS A 2 -18.93 -24.74 16.80
C LYS A 2 -17.47 -24.51 16.35
N SER A 3 -16.53 -25.08 17.10
CA SER A 3 -15.09 -24.99 16.86
C SER A 3 -14.63 -25.58 15.51
N ASP A 4 -15.53 -26.29 14.84
CA ASP A 4 -15.25 -27.03 13.61
C ASP A 4 -15.00 -26.13 12.37
N PHE A 5 -15.38 -24.85 12.49
CA PHE A 5 -15.14 -23.86 11.43
C PHE A 5 -13.74 -23.20 11.53
N LEU A 6 -13.07 -23.27 12.68
CA LEU A 6 -11.76 -22.66 12.85
C LEU A 6 -10.66 -23.64 12.44
N ILE A 7 -9.75 -23.16 11.62
CA ILE A 7 -8.55 -23.90 11.25
C ILE A 7 -7.78 -24.26 12.53
N LYS A 8 -7.37 -25.51 12.68
CA LYS A 8 -6.72 -26.05 13.90
C LYS A 8 -5.57 -25.17 14.43
N GLN A 9 -4.87 -24.46 13.57
CA GLN A 9 -3.78 -23.53 13.98
C GLN A 9 -4.27 -22.36 14.85
N TYR A 10 -5.54 -21.94 14.72
CA TYR A 10 -6.14 -20.88 15.56
C TYR A 10 -6.67 -21.39 16.90
N LEU A 11 -6.73 -22.71 17.04
CA LEU A 11 -7.17 -23.38 18.28
C LEU A 11 -5.99 -23.84 19.15
N SER A 12 -4.75 -23.64 18.67
CA SER A 12 -3.55 -24.08 19.40
C SER A 12 -2.91 -22.86 20.09
N ASP A 13 -2.53 -23.04 21.37
CA ASP A 13 -1.75 -22.06 22.12
C ASP A 13 -0.30 -21.92 21.61
N LYS A 14 0.06 -22.67 20.58
CA LYS A 14 1.37 -22.56 19.95
C LYS A 14 1.48 -21.26 19.19
N LYS A 15 2.51 -20.47 19.49
CA LYS A 15 2.84 -19.24 18.78
C LYS A 15 2.94 -19.52 17.27
N MET A 16 2.14 -18.84 16.47
CA MET A 16 2.17 -19.00 15.03
C MET A 16 3.56 -18.66 14.47
N LYS A 17 4.07 -19.50 13.57
CA LYS A 17 5.36 -19.27 12.91
C LYS A 17 5.31 -18.07 11.95
N ILE A 18 4.14 -17.83 11.37
CA ILE A 18 3.89 -16.71 10.45
C ILE A 18 3.07 -15.67 11.19
N LYS A 19 3.58 -14.45 11.29
CA LYS A 19 2.86 -13.33 11.89
C LYS A 19 1.74 -12.89 10.95
N HIS A 20 0.62 -12.47 11.52
CA HIS A 20 -0.49 -11.88 10.77
C HIS A 20 -0.09 -10.57 10.07
N ASN A 21 0.79 -9.79 10.69
CA ASN A 21 1.35 -8.57 10.12
C ASN A 21 2.78 -8.36 10.63
N TYR A 22 3.50 -7.47 9.98
CA TYR A 22 4.87 -7.09 10.30
C TYR A 22 4.98 -5.57 10.54
N LEU A 23 3.90 -4.93 10.97
CA LEU A 23 3.84 -3.47 11.11
C LEU A 23 4.90 -2.93 12.05
N SER A 24 5.14 -3.61 13.17
CA SER A 24 6.18 -3.20 14.13
C SER A 24 7.58 -3.21 13.51
N GLU A 25 7.88 -4.22 12.71
CA GLU A 25 9.14 -4.33 12.00
C GLU A 25 9.26 -3.31 10.87
N GLN A 26 8.20 -3.09 10.11
CA GLN A 26 8.17 -2.11 9.03
C GLN A 26 8.37 -0.67 9.53
N PHE A 27 7.84 -0.34 10.70
CA PHE A 27 7.89 1.00 11.27
C PHE A 27 8.94 1.21 12.35
N GLN A 28 9.92 0.32 12.47
CA GLN A 28 11.03 0.48 13.43
C GLN A 28 11.77 1.81 13.25
N ASN A 29 11.84 2.35 12.04
CA ASN A 29 12.49 3.62 11.72
C ASN A 29 11.48 4.77 11.50
N SER A 30 10.47 4.86 12.35
CA SER A 30 9.38 5.84 12.26
C SER A 30 9.87 7.29 12.22
N LYS A 31 10.97 7.62 12.90
CA LYS A 31 11.58 8.98 12.89
C LYS A 31 11.88 9.48 11.49
N LYS A 32 12.38 8.60 10.60
CA LYS A 32 12.65 8.96 9.20
C LYS A 32 11.37 9.26 8.44
N ILE A 33 10.31 8.48 8.68
CA ILE A 33 9.00 8.67 8.07
C ILE A 33 8.41 10.01 8.50
N PHE A 34 8.40 10.30 9.81
CA PHE A 34 7.88 11.56 10.34
C PHE A 34 8.64 12.78 9.82
N LYS A 35 9.96 12.69 9.63
CA LYS A 35 10.74 13.76 9.02
C LYS A 35 10.32 14.03 7.57
N LEU A 36 10.00 13.00 6.80
CA LEU A 36 9.51 13.17 5.43
C LEU A 36 8.11 13.80 5.41
N ILE A 37 7.23 13.40 6.32
CA ILE A 37 5.90 14.00 6.49
C ILE A 37 6.03 15.49 6.86
N ASP A 38 6.87 15.81 7.85
CA ASP A 38 7.11 17.21 8.27
C ASP A 38 7.60 18.08 7.09
N ASN A 39 8.51 17.56 6.27
CA ASN A 39 8.95 18.25 5.07
C ASN A 39 7.80 18.46 4.07
N THR A 40 6.96 17.46 3.84
CA THR A 40 5.80 17.57 2.95
C THR A 40 4.86 18.67 3.42
N VAL A 41 4.58 18.73 4.72
CA VAL A 41 3.74 19.76 5.33
C VAL A 41 4.37 21.16 5.16
N LYS A 42 5.65 21.31 5.46
CA LYS A 42 6.37 22.60 5.36
C LYS A 42 6.40 23.16 3.94
N PHE A 43 6.45 22.31 2.94
CA PHE A 43 6.52 22.74 1.53
C PHE A 43 5.17 22.76 0.82
N ASN A 44 4.06 22.50 1.54
CA ASN A 44 2.71 22.42 0.96
C ASN A 44 2.59 21.45 -0.24
N ASP A 45 3.34 20.36 -0.21
CA ASP A 45 3.48 19.42 -1.32
C ASP A 45 2.49 18.25 -1.18
N PHE A 46 1.18 18.57 -1.07
CA PHE A 46 0.14 17.61 -0.70
C PHE A 46 -0.54 16.92 -1.88
N THR A 47 -0.67 17.61 -3.03
CA THR A 47 -1.46 17.11 -4.15
C THR A 47 -0.61 17.05 -5.41
N LEU A 48 -0.53 15.87 -6.01
CA LEU A 48 0.28 15.62 -7.22
C LEU A 48 1.72 16.13 -7.10
N GLY A 49 2.25 16.12 -5.87
CA GLY A 49 3.55 16.65 -5.54
C GLY A 49 4.69 15.71 -5.92
N ARG A 50 5.91 16.19 -5.67
CA ARG A 50 7.17 15.47 -6.01
C ARG A 50 7.26 14.06 -5.42
N TYR A 51 6.63 13.81 -4.25
CA TYR A 51 6.68 12.49 -3.63
C TYR A 51 5.82 11.48 -4.39
N VAL A 52 4.70 11.92 -4.99
CA VAL A 52 3.88 11.08 -5.87
C VAL A 52 4.69 10.71 -7.12
N GLU A 53 5.32 11.68 -7.78
CA GLU A 53 6.17 11.41 -8.95
C GLU A 53 7.34 10.47 -8.64
N LEU A 54 8.01 10.67 -7.49
CA LEU A 54 9.08 9.78 -7.05
C LEU A 54 8.59 8.36 -6.82
N PHE A 55 7.44 8.21 -6.18
CA PHE A 55 6.81 6.92 -5.94
C PHE A 55 6.50 6.22 -7.28
N GLU A 56 5.82 6.90 -8.19
CA GLU A 56 5.46 6.36 -9.51
C GLU A 56 6.71 5.91 -10.28
N LYS A 57 7.76 6.74 -10.30
CA LYS A 57 9.05 6.39 -10.93
C LYS A 57 9.72 5.16 -10.31
N GLN A 58 9.69 5.05 -8.98
CA GLN A 58 10.26 3.90 -8.28
C GLN A 58 9.42 2.65 -8.50
N PHE A 59 8.10 2.78 -8.50
CA PHE A 59 7.18 1.69 -8.77
C PHE A 59 7.33 1.15 -10.19
N CYS A 60 7.49 2.03 -11.19
CA CYS A 60 7.82 1.64 -12.56
C CYS A 60 9.07 0.76 -12.63
N LYS A 61 10.14 1.17 -11.93
CA LYS A 61 11.38 0.39 -11.89
C LYS A 61 11.19 -0.98 -11.22
N TYR A 62 10.47 -1.00 -10.10
CA TYR A 62 10.21 -2.22 -9.34
C TYR A 62 9.38 -3.22 -10.14
N GLN A 63 8.31 -2.76 -10.76
CA GLN A 63 7.39 -3.58 -11.56
C GLN A 63 7.85 -3.80 -13.00
N LYS A 64 8.95 -3.14 -13.43
CA LYS A 64 9.46 -3.19 -14.81
C LYS A 64 8.40 -2.78 -15.85
N VAL A 65 7.60 -1.78 -15.51
CA VAL A 65 6.59 -1.19 -16.39
C VAL A 65 7.02 0.21 -16.84
N LYS A 66 6.46 0.68 -17.96
CA LYS A 66 6.82 1.97 -18.54
C LYS A 66 6.18 3.13 -17.79
N TYR A 67 4.97 2.95 -17.30
CA TYR A 67 4.20 3.98 -16.61
C TYR A 67 3.53 3.42 -15.36
N ALA A 68 3.39 4.26 -14.36
CA ALA A 68 2.58 4.03 -13.17
C ALA A 68 1.87 5.35 -12.83
N ILE A 69 0.63 5.27 -12.42
CA ILE A 69 -0.21 6.42 -12.08
C ILE A 69 -0.83 6.15 -10.72
N GLY A 70 -0.56 7.05 -9.76
CA GLY A 70 -1.17 7.02 -8.45
C GLY A 70 -2.64 7.41 -8.52
N VAL A 71 -3.50 6.63 -7.85
CA VAL A 71 -4.95 6.87 -7.78
C VAL A 71 -5.42 6.76 -6.33
N GLY A 72 -6.63 7.25 -6.03
CA GLY A 72 -7.13 7.35 -4.67
C GLY A 72 -7.47 6.01 -4.01
N SER A 73 -7.80 4.99 -4.77
CA SER A 73 -8.18 3.67 -4.26
C SER A 73 -7.99 2.57 -5.29
N GLY A 74 -8.04 1.31 -4.85
CA GLY A 74 -8.06 0.15 -5.76
C GLY A 74 -9.31 0.13 -6.64
N THR A 75 -10.44 0.61 -6.16
CA THR A 75 -11.68 0.75 -6.95
C THR A 75 -11.47 1.74 -8.09
N ASP A 76 -10.87 2.90 -7.81
CA ASP A 76 -10.52 3.89 -8.85
C ASP A 76 -9.55 3.30 -9.87
N ALA A 77 -8.56 2.53 -9.42
CA ALA A 77 -7.60 1.89 -10.31
C ALA A 77 -8.31 0.98 -11.32
N ILE A 78 -9.24 0.14 -10.86
CA ILE A 78 -10.01 -0.76 -11.74
C ILE A 78 -10.91 0.05 -12.67
N PHE A 79 -11.68 0.99 -12.12
CA PHE A 79 -12.61 1.82 -12.90
C PHE A 79 -11.89 2.61 -14.01
N LEU A 80 -10.82 3.31 -13.65
CA LEU A 80 -10.04 4.11 -14.61
C LEU A 80 -9.35 3.25 -15.68
N SER A 81 -8.87 2.05 -15.28
CA SER A 81 -8.28 1.11 -16.23
C SER A 81 -9.29 0.62 -17.26
N LEU A 82 -10.49 0.24 -16.82
CA LEU A 82 -11.56 -0.18 -17.73
C LEU A 82 -11.98 0.95 -18.66
N LYS A 83 -12.12 2.16 -18.12
CA LYS A 83 -12.47 3.34 -18.91
C LYS A 83 -11.40 3.69 -19.95
N ALA A 84 -10.12 3.59 -19.57
CA ALA A 84 -9.01 3.81 -20.50
C ALA A 84 -8.96 2.79 -21.65
N LEU A 85 -9.42 1.56 -21.40
CA LEU A 85 -9.58 0.51 -22.42
C LEU A 85 -10.82 0.71 -23.30
N GLY A 86 -11.62 1.76 -23.09
CA GLY A 86 -12.83 2.05 -23.84
C GLY A 86 -14.03 1.17 -23.50
N ILE A 87 -13.97 0.44 -22.37
CA ILE A 87 -15.11 -0.37 -21.91
C ILE A 87 -16.18 0.60 -21.41
N LYS A 88 -17.37 0.49 -21.98
CA LYS A 88 -18.58 1.25 -21.64
C LYS A 88 -19.57 0.30 -20.98
N GLU A 89 -20.52 0.87 -20.23
CA GLU A 89 -21.68 0.13 -19.71
C GLU A 89 -22.51 -0.42 -20.86
#